data_d79174d7f1199ad72f3285a8ad7a2ce6
#
_entry.id   d79174d7f1199ad72f3285a8ad7a2ce6
#
_cell.length_a   1.000
_cell.length_b   1.000
_cell.length_c   1.000
_cell.angle_alpha   90.00
_cell.angle_beta   90.00
_cell.angle_gamma   90.00
#
_symmetry.space_group_name_H-M   'P 1'
#
loop_
_entity.id
_entity.type
_entity.pdbx_description
1 polymer ?
#
loop_
_entity_poly.entity_id
_entity_poly.type
_entity_poly.pdbx_seq_one_letter_code
_entity_poly.pdbx_strand_id
1 'polypeptide(L)'
;MHARRSFLAVATFAVSATALAAQNAPQAPPVTVGGVVYTQYQYTDAAVHTNTFDVTRAYVNVLGRFSNGITTRLTTDIIPSAATNQVIRLKYAFAAWTPTGSSLTYKLGMIHTPWVDFEETLWDYRMQGTIAVDRNPIGGPSTMTAADIGVGVDGHWNGERINGQFVIVNGEGYSGGTGDFRKDVEARVSVRVQPTNDNSRVGGLRVSGYAGIGKVTGTGADRNRYLGMLSYKTVQYTLAGEFVSVKNGAVTGSIISAFGVYHLSSPSKIAVIARVDVFDPNTSVANDGNTRIIAGASYQLSPNVRLLADLDRLKGQGGATAINQALFQAQFVF
;
A
#
# COMPACT_ATOMS: atom_id res chain seq x y z
N MET A 1 -57.21 -83.46 16.48
CA MET A 1 -56.53 -82.47 17.33
C MET A 1 -55.45 -81.84 16.49
N HIS A 2 -55.68 -80.63 15.98
CA HIS A 2 -54.75 -79.91 15.09
C HIS A 2 -54.16 -78.74 15.85
N ALA A 3 -52.84 -78.78 16.09
CA ALA A 3 -52.06 -77.64 16.67
C ALA A 3 -51.62 -76.69 15.56
N ARG A 4 -52.16 -75.50 15.57
CA ARG A 4 -51.70 -74.39 14.71
C ARG A 4 -50.46 -73.80 15.30
N ARG A 5 -49.36 -73.86 14.56
CA ARG A 5 -48.12 -73.06 14.85
C ARG A 5 -48.25 -71.71 14.21
N SER A 6 -48.31 -70.69 15.02
CA SER A 6 -48.24 -69.28 14.59
C SER A 6 -46.79 -68.92 14.38
N PHE A 7 -46.43 -68.50 13.17
CA PHE A 7 -45.13 -67.86 12.85
C PHE A 7 -45.20 -66.39 13.14
N LEU A 8 -44.40 -65.95 14.09
CA LEU A 8 -44.18 -64.56 14.36
C LEU A 8 -43.10 -64.07 13.41
N ALA A 9 -43.42 -63.20 12.41
CA ALA A 9 -42.49 -62.56 11.55
C ALA A 9 -41.96 -61.30 12.28
N VAL A 10 -40.70 -61.35 12.70
CA VAL A 10 -40.00 -60.20 13.20
C VAL A 10 -39.47 -59.36 12.00
N ALA A 11 -40.12 -58.27 11.72
CA ALA A 11 -39.64 -57.33 10.72
C ALA A 11 -38.47 -56.55 11.30
N THR A 12 -37.26 -56.86 10.85
CA THR A 12 -36.06 -56.12 11.17
C THR A 12 -36.01 -54.80 10.31
N PHE A 13 -36.42 -53.69 10.89
CA PHE A 13 -36.17 -52.39 10.25
C PHE A 13 -34.68 -52.07 10.32
N ALA A 14 -33.99 -52.23 9.22
CA ALA A 14 -32.66 -51.71 9.06
C ALA A 14 -32.77 -50.18 8.99
N VAL A 15 -32.43 -49.52 10.07
CA VAL A 15 -32.19 -48.05 10.07
C VAL A 15 -30.89 -47.84 9.32
N SER A 16 -31.01 -47.60 8.02
CA SER A 16 -29.92 -47.03 7.24
C SER A 16 -29.76 -45.58 7.71
N ALA A 17 -28.97 -45.39 8.74
CA ALA A 17 -28.51 -44.04 9.12
C ALA A 17 -27.75 -43.47 7.93
N THR A 18 -28.40 -42.55 7.25
CA THR A 18 -27.83 -41.77 6.16
C THR A 18 -26.64 -40.97 6.69
N ALA A 19 -25.46 -41.50 6.47
CA ALA A 19 -24.20 -40.77 6.58
C ALA A 19 -24.05 -39.74 5.43
N LEU A 20 -25.14 -39.02 5.09
CA LEU A 20 -25.17 -38.03 4.01
C LEU A 20 -25.13 -36.60 4.51
N ALA A 21 -25.02 -36.34 5.81
CA ALA A 21 -25.02 -34.99 6.35
C ALA A 21 -23.62 -34.45 6.68
N ALA A 22 -22.56 -35.24 6.49
CA ALA A 22 -21.19 -34.79 6.83
C ALA A 22 -20.38 -34.24 5.65
N GLN A 23 -20.95 -34.16 4.44
CA GLN A 23 -20.18 -33.81 3.25
C GLN A 23 -20.27 -32.35 2.80
N ASN A 24 -21.07 -31.49 3.40
CA ASN A 24 -21.22 -30.11 3.00
C ASN A 24 -21.47 -29.14 4.16
N ALA A 25 -20.76 -29.31 5.29
CA ALA A 25 -20.58 -28.16 6.17
C ALA A 25 -19.72 -27.16 5.38
N PRO A 26 -20.15 -25.91 5.17
CA PRO A 26 -19.32 -24.93 4.50
C PRO A 26 -18.00 -24.87 5.26
N GLN A 27 -16.91 -25.23 4.60
CA GLN A 27 -15.59 -25.11 5.17
C GLN A 27 -15.42 -23.64 5.52
N ALA A 28 -15.14 -23.34 6.79
CA ALA A 28 -14.95 -21.97 7.23
C ALA A 28 -13.95 -21.28 6.28
N PRO A 29 -14.23 -20.08 5.79
CA PRO A 29 -13.36 -19.43 4.84
C PRO A 29 -11.97 -19.29 5.44
N PRO A 30 -10.90 -19.53 4.67
CA PRO A 30 -9.55 -19.42 5.20
C PRO A 30 -9.31 -17.94 5.60
N VAL A 31 -9.16 -17.72 6.89
CA VAL A 31 -8.71 -16.44 7.45
C VAL A 31 -7.22 -16.57 7.66
N THR A 32 -6.45 -15.65 7.09
CA THR A 32 -5.00 -15.57 7.30
C THR A 32 -4.67 -14.33 8.09
N VAL A 33 -3.77 -14.48 9.05
CA VAL A 33 -3.20 -13.38 9.82
C VAL A 33 -1.73 -13.29 9.45
N GLY A 34 -1.26 -12.09 9.21
CA GLY A 34 0.15 -11.81 8.94
C GLY A 34 0.46 -10.37 9.30
N GLY A 35 1.72 -10.00 9.23
CA GLY A 35 2.10 -8.64 9.56
C GLY A 35 3.49 -8.29 9.09
N VAL A 36 3.83 -7.01 9.28
CA VAL A 36 5.17 -6.51 9.05
C VAL A 36 5.50 -5.45 10.08
N VAL A 37 6.71 -5.52 10.60
CA VAL A 37 7.26 -4.54 11.56
C VAL A 37 8.49 -3.92 10.94
N TYR A 38 8.60 -2.60 11.06
CA TYR A 38 9.80 -1.82 10.70
C TYR A 38 10.41 -1.23 11.94
N THR A 39 11.68 -1.53 12.15
CA THR A 39 12.48 -0.98 13.25
C THR A 39 13.70 -0.28 12.70
N GLN A 40 14.22 0.68 13.43
CA GLN A 40 15.44 1.38 13.02
C GLN A 40 16.27 1.83 14.20
N TYR A 41 17.56 1.99 13.95
CA TYR A 41 18.41 2.96 14.62
C TYR A 41 18.64 4.12 13.65
N GLN A 42 18.45 5.34 14.13
CA GLN A 42 18.64 6.57 13.38
C GLN A 42 19.62 7.46 14.09
N TYR A 43 20.63 7.94 13.38
CA TYR A 43 21.44 9.09 13.77
C TYR A 43 21.09 10.27 12.89
N THR A 44 20.82 11.41 13.48
CA THR A 44 20.48 12.65 12.78
C THR A 44 21.55 13.71 13.05
N ASP A 45 22.16 14.20 11.97
CA ASP A 45 23.06 15.33 11.94
C ASP A 45 22.29 16.54 11.37
N ALA A 46 21.93 17.44 12.27
CA ALA A 46 21.21 18.67 12.00
C ALA A 46 21.74 19.77 12.96
N ALA A 47 21.00 20.83 13.17
CA ALA A 47 21.36 21.86 14.17
C ALA A 47 21.55 21.30 15.60
N VAL A 48 20.81 20.22 15.91
CA VAL A 48 21.00 19.41 17.11
C VAL A 48 21.20 17.96 16.67
N HIS A 49 22.27 17.33 17.13
CA HIS A 49 22.55 15.92 16.87
C HIS A 49 21.65 15.06 17.78
N THR A 50 20.99 14.09 17.18
CA THR A 50 20.14 13.15 17.91
C THR A 50 20.37 11.73 17.43
N ASN A 51 20.07 10.75 18.28
CA ASN A 51 19.99 9.34 17.88
C ASN A 51 18.85 8.66 18.63
N THR A 52 18.27 7.63 18.01
CA THR A 52 17.18 6.88 18.62
C THR A 52 17.05 5.49 18.02
N PHE A 53 16.58 4.55 18.84
CA PHE A 53 15.98 3.31 18.35
C PHE A 53 14.47 3.49 18.32
N ASP A 54 13.82 3.02 17.27
CA ASP A 54 12.39 3.19 17.10
C ASP A 54 11.75 1.99 16.37
N VAL A 55 10.46 1.77 16.65
CA VAL A 55 9.55 0.99 15.82
C VAL A 55 8.77 1.98 14.96
N THR A 56 9.23 2.20 13.74
CA THR A 56 8.67 3.24 12.88
C THR A 56 7.26 2.90 12.40
N ARG A 57 6.94 1.59 12.29
CA ARG A 57 5.65 1.11 11.85
C ARG A 57 5.46 -0.37 12.18
N ALA A 58 4.23 -0.75 12.48
CA ALA A 58 3.85 -2.15 12.49
C ALA A 58 2.44 -2.30 11.89
N TYR A 59 2.26 -3.29 11.01
CA TYR A 59 0.98 -3.64 10.42
C TYR A 59 0.59 -5.04 10.86
N VAL A 60 -0.68 -5.20 11.26
CA VAL A 60 -1.30 -6.53 11.40
C VAL A 60 -2.42 -6.62 10.36
N ASN A 61 -2.35 -7.63 9.52
CA ASN A 61 -3.30 -7.88 8.46
C ASN A 61 -4.13 -9.11 8.78
N VAL A 62 -5.44 -8.99 8.73
CA VAL A 62 -6.39 -10.11 8.76
C VAL A 62 -7.09 -10.15 7.40
N LEU A 63 -6.90 -11.24 6.67
CA LEU A 63 -7.43 -11.44 5.32
C LEU A 63 -8.42 -12.59 5.34
N GLY A 64 -9.66 -12.34 4.91
CA GLY A 64 -10.69 -13.36 4.73
C GLY A 64 -10.90 -13.66 3.25
N ARG A 65 -11.08 -14.94 2.91
CA ARG A 65 -11.44 -15.37 1.56
C ARG A 65 -12.71 -16.23 1.64
N PHE A 66 -13.74 -15.75 0.97
CA PHE A 66 -15.08 -16.37 0.99
C PHE A 66 -15.42 -16.93 -0.38
N SER A 67 -16.50 -17.72 -0.43
CA SER A 67 -17.06 -18.20 -1.70
C SER A 67 -17.49 -17.03 -2.60
N ASN A 68 -17.71 -17.33 -3.88
CA ASN A 68 -18.22 -16.39 -4.87
C ASN A 68 -17.34 -15.14 -5.11
N GLY A 69 -16.01 -15.26 -4.89
CA GLY A 69 -15.05 -14.18 -5.17
C GLY A 69 -15.07 -13.05 -4.15
N ILE A 70 -15.65 -13.25 -2.97
CA ILE A 70 -15.66 -12.25 -1.89
C ILE A 70 -14.38 -12.40 -1.07
N THR A 71 -13.71 -11.27 -0.81
CA THR A 71 -12.58 -11.17 0.11
C THR A 71 -12.78 -10.02 1.08
N THR A 72 -12.18 -10.09 2.23
CA THR A 72 -12.16 -8.99 3.21
C THR A 72 -10.74 -8.74 3.67
N ARG A 73 -10.46 -7.50 4.01
CA ARG A 73 -9.19 -7.10 4.62
C ARG A 73 -9.42 -6.17 5.78
N LEU A 74 -8.78 -6.47 6.91
CA LEU A 74 -8.61 -5.56 8.03
C LEU A 74 -7.11 -5.40 8.29
N THR A 75 -6.63 -4.16 8.33
CA THR A 75 -5.23 -3.83 8.61
C THR A 75 -5.17 -2.76 9.67
N THR A 76 -4.52 -3.07 10.78
CA THR A 76 -4.13 -2.05 11.76
C THR A 76 -2.78 -1.46 11.38
N ASP A 77 -2.57 -0.20 11.73
CA ASP A 77 -1.34 0.54 11.52
C ASP A 77 -0.88 1.11 12.88
N ILE A 78 0.22 0.59 13.38
CA ILE A 78 0.82 1.02 14.63
C ILE A 78 1.95 1.98 14.28
N ILE A 79 1.88 3.19 14.82
CA ILE A 79 2.83 4.27 14.52
C ILE A 79 3.34 4.91 15.80
N PRO A 80 4.55 5.48 15.81
CA PRO A 80 5.00 6.34 16.88
C PRO A 80 4.06 7.55 17.04
N SER A 81 3.84 7.95 18.28
CA SER A 81 3.13 9.17 18.63
C SER A 81 4.07 10.14 19.32
N ALA A 82 3.95 11.42 19.04
CA ALA A 82 4.72 12.47 19.69
C ALA A 82 4.55 12.53 21.23
N ALA A 83 3.48 11.92 21.74
CA ALA A 83 3.16 11.86 23.15
C ALA A 83 3.71 10.64 23.88
N THR A 84 4.74 9.97 23.36
CA THR A 84 5.47 8.86 24.02
C THR A 84 4.93 7.45 23.82
N ASN A 85 3.75 7.27 23.24
CA ASN A 85 3.15 5.94 23.08
C ASN A 85 2.92 5.61 21.61
N GLN A 86 2.92 4.31 21.30
CA GLN A 86 2.48 3.82 20.03
C GLN A 86 0.96 4.02 19.90
N VAL A 87 0.50 4.54 18.75
CA VAL A 87 -0.91 4.70 18.43
C VAL A 87 -1.32 3.63 17.43
N ILE A 88 -2.42 2.96 17.72
CA ILE A 88 -3.03 1.98 16.80
C ILE A 88 -4.17 2.69 16.08
N ARG A 89 -4.14 2.63 14.76
CA ARG A 89 -5.23 3.14 13.90
C ARG A 89 -5.62 2.09 12.86
N LEU A 90 -6.79 2.26 12.29
CA LEU A 90 -7.27 1.41 11.20
C LEU A 90 -6.75 1.98 9.88
N LYS A 91 -6.00 1.18 9.10
CA LYS A 91 -5.51 1.59 7.77
C LYS A 91 -6.42 1.08 6.66
N TYR A 92 -6.82 -0.19 6.72
CA TYR A 92 -7.74 -0.79 5.77
C TYR A 92 -8.83 -1.56 6.50
N ALA A 93 -10.07 -1.44 6.05
CA ALA A 93 -11.20 -2.24 6.50
C ALA A 93 -12.24 -2.27 5.38
N PHE A 94 -12.16 -3.27 4.51
CA PHE A 94 -13.03 -3.34 3.34
C PHE A 94 -13.41 -4.76 2.98
N ALA A 95 -14.54 -4.88 2.28
CA ALA A 95 -14.90 -6.04 1.50
C ALA A 95 -14.64 -5.77 0.02
N ALA A 96 -14.19 -6.80 -0.69
CA ALA A 96 -14.01 -6.78 -2.12
C ALA A 96 -14.71 -7.97 -2.77
N TRP A 97 -15.25 -7.75 -3.95
CA TRP A 97 -15.96 -8.76 -4.73
C TRP A 97 -15.46 -8.78 -6.16
N THR A 98 -14.97 -9.94 -6.58
CA THR A 98 -14.56 -10.22 -7.95
C THR A 98 -15.53 -11.25 -8.53
N PRO A 99 -16.49 -10.85 -9.39
CA PRO A 99 -17.37 -11.80 -10.05
C PRO A 99 -16.58 -12.85 -10.84
N THR A 100 -17.05 -14.07 -10.87
CA THR A 100 -16.40 -15.18 -11.59
C THR A 100 -16.18 -14.79 -13.07
N GLY A 101 -14.94 -14.94 -13.55
CA GLY A 101 -14.56 -14.57 -14.92
C GLY A 101 -14.42 -13.07 -15.17
N SER A 102 -14.62 -12.22 -14.17
CA SER A 102 -14.47 -10.77 -14.31
C SER A 102 -13.01 -10.33 -14.16
N SER A 103 -12.63 -9.32 -14.95
CA SER A 103 -11.40 -8.56 -14.76
C SER A 103 -11.56 -7.39 -13.79
N LEU A 104 -12.75 -7.24 -13.18
CA LEU A 104 -13.08 -6.16 -12.27
C LEU A 104 -13.26 -6.68 -10.85
N THR A 105 -12.77 -5.91 -9.88
CA THR A 105 -12.95 -6.13 -8.44
C THR A 105 -13.57 -4.89 -7.83
N TYR A 106 -14.75 -5.03 -7.29
CA TYR A 106 -15.48 -3.95 -6.59
C TYR A 106 -15.12 -3.93 -5.13
N LYS A 107 -14.97 -2.75 -4.54
CA LYS A 107 -14.56 -2.56 -3.14
C LYS A 107 -15.48 -1.59 -2.42
N LEU A 108 -15.71 -1.84 -1.12
CA LEU A 108 -16.47 -0.99 -0.22
C LEU A 108 -15.83 -0.98 1.16
N GLY A 109 -15.66 0.19 1.75
CA GLY A 109 -15.11 0.40 3.09
C GLY A 109 -13.90 1.32 3.08
N MET A 110 -12.96 1.13 4.00
CA MET A 110 -11.69 1.85 4.02
C MET A 110 -10.72 1.17 3.07
N ILE A 111 -10.69 1.65 1.82
CA ILE A 111 -10.02 1.04 0.68
C ILE A 111 -8.69 1.73 0.37
N HIS A 112 -7.84 1.08 -0.44
CA HIS A 112 -6.64 1.71 -0.99
C HIS A 112 -7.02 2.85 -1.92
N THR A 113 -6.29 3.94 -1.84
CA THR A 113 -6.28 4.97 -2.88
C THR A 113 -5.51 4.48 -4.11
N PRO A 114 -5.79 4.99 -5.31
CA PRO A 114 -5.30 4.37 -6.53
C PRO A 114 -3.79 4.42 -6.74
N TRP A 115 -3.09 5.41 -6.16
CA TRP A 115 -1.67 5.63 -6.47
C TRP A 115 -0.72 5.02 -5.46
N VAL A 116 -0.91 5.29 -4.16
CA VAL A 116 0.09 4.99 -3.13
C VAL A 116 0.45 3.50 -3.08
N ASP A 117 -0.54 2.61 -3.06
CA ASP A 117 -0.32 1.16 -3.05
C ASP A 117 0.37 0.65 -4.35
N PHE A 118 0.13 1.30 -5.49
CA PHE A 118 0.77 0.96 -6.75
C PHE A 118 2.26 1.34 -6.74
N GLU A 119 2.60 2.55 -6.35
CA GLU A 119 3.98 3.02 -6.31
C GLU A 119 4.79 2.37 -5.17
N GLU A 120 4.19 2.14 -4.00
CA GLU A 120 4.85 1.39 -2.91
C GLU A 120 5.25 -0.03 -3.36
N THR A 121 4.49 -0.64 -4.30
CA THR A 121 4.87 -1.94 -4.90
C THR A 121 6.09 -1.83 -5.84
N LEU A 122 6.31 -0.66 -6.45
CA LEU A 122 7.52 -0.39 -7.24
C LEU A 122 8.71 -0.10 -6.34
N TRP A 123 8.57 0.80 -5.36
CA TRP A 123 9.62 1.19 -4.45
C TRP A 123 10.11 0.03 -3.57
N ASP A 124 9.19 -0.80 -3.02
CA ASP A 124 9.43 -2.01 -2.19
C ASP A 124 10.34 -1.79 -0.94
N TYR A 125 10.66 -0.56 -0.60
CA TYR A 125 11.47 -0.20 0.57
C TYR A 125 10.69 0.68 1.55
N ARG A 126 9.46 0.24 1.88
CA ARG A 126 8.60 0.94 2.83
C ARG A 126 9.25 1.09 4.22
N MET A 127 10.19 0.23 4.58
CA MET A 127 10.98 0.34 5.81
C MET A 127 11.82 1.63 5.84
N GLN A 128 12.36 2.09 4.71
CA GLN A 128 13.09 3.35 4.58
C GLN A 128 12.17 4.56 4.78
N GLY A 129 10.93 4.43 4.40
CA GLY A 129 9.91 5.45 4.52
C GLY A 129 8.86 5.39 3.42
N THR A 130 7.96 6.36 3.41
CA THR A 130 6.93 6.47 2.37
C THR A 130 7.51 6.94 1.04
N ILE A 131 6.74 6.77 -0.03
CA ILE A 131 6.98 7.38 -1.35
C ILE A 131 6.84 8.91 -1.29
N ALA A 132 7.27 9.62 -2.34
CA ALA A 132 7.33 11.08 -2.34
C ALA A 132 5.97 11.73 -2.09
N VAL A 133 4.91 11.21 -2.68
CA VAL A 133 3.54 11.75 -2.57
C VAL A 133 2.86 11.47 -1.23
N ASP A 134 3.25 10.39 -0.52
CA ASP A 134 2.76 10.05 0.82
C ASP A 134 3.67 10.59 1.93
N ARG A 135 4.69 11.35 1.58
CA ARG A 135 5.62 11.97 2.53
C ARG A 135 5.51 13.49 2.42
N ASN A 136 5.37 14.14 3.57
CA ASN A 136 5.64 15.59 3.60
C ASN A 136 7.06 15.81 4.09
N PRO A 137 7.96 16.28 3.23
CA PRO A 137 9.36 16.48 3.60
C PRO A 137 9.59 17.61 4.62
N ILE A 138 8.64 18.52 4.83
CA ILE A 138 8.78 19.69 5.73
C ILE A 138 7.81 19.63 6.93
N GLY A 139 7.13 18.50 7.18
CA GLY A 139 6.31 18.34 8.38
C GLY A 139 4.86 18.86 8.25
N GLY A 140 4.32 18.93 7.06
CA GLY A 140 2.90 19.18 6.80
C GLY A 140 2.13 17.88 6.45
N PRO A 141 0.86 17.97 6.02
CA PRO A 141 0.09 16.80 5.62
C PRO A 141 0.65 16.18 4.34
N SER A 142 0.49 14.85 4.22
CA SER A 142 0.82 14.12 3.00
C SER A 142 0.08 14.68 1.79
N THR A 143 0.73 14.66 0.62
CA THR A 143 0.10 15.08 -0.64
C THR A 143 -1.02 14.13 -1.04
N MET A 144 -0.80 12.83 -0.83
CA MET A 144 -1.77 11.74 -1.00
C MET A 144 -1.81 10.87 0.24
N THR A 145 -2.90 10.14 0.43
CA THR A 145 -3.06 9.17 1.52
C THR A 145 -3.15 7.76 0.96
N ALA A 146 -2.69 6.76 1.74
CA ALA A 146 -2.68 5.38 1.31
C ALA A 146 -4.07 4.73 1.29
N ALA A 147 -5.02 5.26 2.07
CA ALA A 147 -6.37 4.72 2.18
C ALA A 147 -7.39 5.80 2.52
N ASP A 148 -8.64 5.55 2.14
CA ASP A 148 -9.78 6.38 2.52
C ASP A 148 -11.08 5.55 2.51
N ILE A 149 -12.14 6.07 3.12
CA ILE A 149 -13.45 5.43 3.18
C ILE A 149 -14.24 5.76 1.92
N GLY A 150 -14.74 4.73 1.24
CA GLY A 150 -15.56 4.90 0.06
C GLY A 150 -15.81 3.62 -0.71
N VAL A 151 -16.02 3.77 -2.00
CA VAL A 151 -16.23 2.69 -2.96
C VAL A 151 -15.20 2.77 -4.06
N GLY A 152 -14.89 1.64 -4.66
CA GLY A 152 -13.92 1.60 -5.75
C GLY A 152 -14.06 0.38 -6.64
N VAL A 153 -13.41 0.46 -7.78
CA VAL A 153 -13.25 -0.64 -8.72
C VAL A 153 -11.81 -0.71 -9.19
N ASP A 154 -11.23 -1.90 -9.07
CA ASP A 154 -9.95 -2.23 -9.69
C ASP A 154 -10.22 -3.03 -10.97
N GLY A 155 -9.42 -2.80 -11.99
CA GLY A 155 -9.48 -3.55 -13.24
C GLY A 155 -8.10 -3.97 -13.70
N HIS A 156 -8.02 -5.19 -14.27
CA HIS A 156 -6.80 -5.70 -14.88
C HIS A 156 -7.14 -6.51 -16.15
N TRP A 157 -6.38 -6.29 -17.20
CA TRP A 157 -6.64 -6.90 -18.52
C TRP A 157 -5.34 -7.37 -19.16
N ASN A 158 -5.48 -8.41 -20.01
CA ASN A 158 -4.40 -8.96 -20.83
C ASN A 158 -3.14 -9.30 -20.02
N GLY A 159 -3.30 -10.03 -18.90
CA GLY A 159 -2.18 -10.42 -18.03
C GLY A 159 -1.41 -9.22 -17.46
N GLU A 160 -2.13 -8.28 -16.88
CA GLU A 160 -1.58 -7.04 -16.31
C GLU A 160 -0.98 -6.07 -17.34
N ARG A 161 -1.25 -6.26 -18.64
CA ARG A 161 -0.83 -5.29 -19.66
C ARG A 161 -1.45 -3.92 -19.39
N ILE A 162 -2.73 -3.92 -19.02
CA ILE A 162 -3.46 -2.72 -18.58
C ILE A 162 -4.00 -3.01 -17.20
N ASN A 163 -3.77 -2.12 -16.26
CA ASN A 163 -4.46 -2.13 -14.98
C ASN A 163 -4.83 -0.72 -14.54
N GLY A 164 -5.86 -0.62 -13.73
CA GLY A 164 -6.36 0.65 -13.26
C GLY A 164 -7.18 0.51 -12.00
N GLN A 165 -7.44 1.65 -11.38
CA GLN A 165 -8.32 1.76 -10.24
C GLN A 165 -9.07 3.08 -10.32
N PHE A 166 -10.35 3.04 -9.97
CA PHE A 166 -11.22 4.19 -9.83
C PHE A 166 -11.88 4.14 -8.46
N VAL A 167 -11.93 5.26 -7.74
CA VAL A 167 -12.56 5.34 -6.42
C VAL A 167 -13.35 6.63 -6.26
N ILE A 168 -14.38 6.57 -5.43
CA ILE A 168 -15.09 7.72 -4.86
C ILE A 168 -14.98 7.59 -3.35
N VAL A 169 -14.31 8.52 -2.71
CA VAL A 169 -13.94 8.45 -1.29
C VAL A 169 -14.29 9.75 -0.55
N ASN A 170 -14.23 9.73 0.76
CA ASN A 170 -14.51 10.91 1.57
C ASN A 170 -13.52 12.06 1.31
N GLY A 171 -12.24 11.76 1.17
CA GLY A 171 -11.20 12.74 0.88
C GLY A 171 -10.32 13.13 2.07
N GLU A 172 -10.65 12.75 3.29
CA GLU A 172 -9.88 13.05 4.50
C GLU A 172 -8.77 12.05 4.79
N GLY A 173 -8.77 10.90 4.08
CA GLY A 173 -7.86 9.80 4.33
C GLY A 173 -8.19 9.03 5.62
N TYR A 174 -7.48 7.92 5.83
CA TYR A 174 -7.73 7.01 6.96
C TYR A 174 -7.34 7.57 8.33
N SER A 175 -6.68 8.71 8.41
CA SER A 175 -6.34 9.41 9.65
C SER A 175 -7.18 10.65 9.89
N GLY A 176 -8.04 11.00 8.95
CA GLY A 176 -8.93 12.14 9.03
C GLY A 176 -10.23 11.86 9.78
N GLY A 177 -11.06 12.85 9.87
CA GLY A 177 -12.41 12.73 10.44
C GLY A 177 -13.39 12.01 9.51
N THR A 178 -14.67 12.08 9.86
CA THR A 178 -15.74 11.44 9.08
C THR A 178 -16.09 12.16 7.78
N GLY A 179 -15.42 13.27 7.50
CA GLY A 179 -15.59 14.05 6.30
C GLY A 179 -16.82 14.97 6.33
N ASP A 180 -17.00 15.67 5.23
CA ASP A 180 -18.19 16.46 4.95
C ASP A 180 -19.02 15.81 3.82
N PHE A 181 -19.98 16.53 3.24
CA PHE A 181 -20.78 16.02 2.13
C PHE A 181 -20.01 15.91 0.80
N ARG A 182 -18.80 16.48 0.70
CA ARG A 182 -17.95 16.44 -0.49
C ARG A 182 -17.25 15.11 -0.59
N LYS A 183 -16.96 14.70 -1.81
CA LYS A 183 -16.22 13.45 -2.10
C LYS A 183 -15.10 13.74 -3.04
N ASP A 184 -14.01 13.01 -2.89
CA ASP A 184 -12.93 12.97 -3.85
C ASP A 184 -13.18 11.85 -4.86
N VAL A 185 -12.86 12.14 -6.11
CA VAL A 185 -12.89 11.18 -7.21
C VAL A 185 -11.46 10.99 -7.69
N GLU A 186 -10.99 9.75 -7.66
CA GLU A 186 -9.61 9.45 -8.01
C GLU A 186 -9.56 8.29 -9.01
N ALA A 187 -8.63 8.40 -9.97
CA ALA A 187 -8.41 7.35 -10.95
C ALA A 187 -6.93 7.19 -11.27
N ARG A 188 -6.51 5.96 -11.49
CA ARG A 188 -5.20 5.58 -12.02
C ARG A 188 -5.36 4.60 -13.18
N VAL A 189 -4.54 4.78 -14.21
CA VAL A 189 -4.35 3.80 -15.28
C VAL A 189 -2.85 3.57 -15.48
N SER A 190 -2.46 2.31 -15.67
CA SER A 190 -1.09 1.91 -16.00
C SER A 190 -1.11 0.96 -17.19
N VAL A 191 -0.27 1.26 -18.19
CA VAL A 191 -0.12 0.46 -19.41
C VAL A 191 1.30 -0.08 -19.50
N ARG A 192 1.43 -1.41 -19.61
CA ARG A 192 2.70 -2.07 -19.91
C ARG A 192 2.98 -1.95 -21.41
N VAL A 193 3.93 -1.09 -21.74
CA VAL A 193 4.34 -0.86 -23.13
C VAL A 193 5.22 -2.00 -23.64
N GLN A 194 6.14 -2.47 -22.77
CA GLN A 194 7.05 -3.56 -23.06
C GLN A 194 7.10 -4.55 -21.89
N PRO A 195 6.89 -5.86 -22.12
CA PRO A 195 7.05 -6.87 -21.08
C PRO A 195 8.52 -7.09 -20.72
N THR A 196 8.75 -7.58 -19.51
CA THR A 196 10.05 -8.04 -19.00
C THR A 196 9.85 -9.42 -18.36
N ASN A 197 10.86 -9.91 -17.67
CA ASN A 197 10.77 -11.14 -16.87
C ASN A 197 10.01 -10.95 -15.52
N ASP A 198 9.53 -9.75 -15.21
CA ASP A 198 8.60 -9.48 -14.10
C ASP A 198 7.17 -9.38 -14.65
N ASN A 199 6.33 -10.37 -14.32
CA ASN A 199 4.94 -10.44 -14.76
C ASN A 199 3.96 -9.79 -13.78
N SER A 200 4.45 -9.16 -12.70
CA SER A 200 3.60 -8.50 -11.71
C SER A 200 2.81 -7.32 -12.30
N ARG A 201 1.84 -6.81 -11.54
CA ARG A 201 1.03 -5.65 -11.94
C ARG A 201 1.86 -4.39 -12.22
N VAL A 202 3.09 -4.32 -11.70
CA VAL A 202 4.02 -3.19 -11.88
C VAL A 202 5.21 -3.55 -12.77
N GLY A 203 5.34 -4.79 -13.22
CA GLY A 203 6.44 -5.29 -14.05
C GLY A 203 6.40 -4.77 -15.49
N GLY A 204 7.57 -4.72 -16.15
CA GLY A 204 7.74 -4.23 -17.51
C GLY A 204 8.08 -2.75 -17.59
N LEU A 205 8.19 -2.24 -18.83
CA LEU A 205 8.18 -0.80 -19.11
C LEU A 205 6.75 -0.31 -19.08
N ARG A 206 6.42 0.62 -18.19
CA ARG A 206 5.06 1.13 -18.00
C ARG A 206 5.00 2.64 -18.09
N VAL A 207 3.91 3.10 -18.67
CA VAL A 207 3.43 4.48 -18.56
C VAL A 207 2.20 4.45 -17.67
N SER A 208 2.21 5.27 -16.62
CA SER A 208 1.12 5.35 -15.66
C SER A 208 0.68 6.79 -15.47
N GLY A 209 -0.60 6.99 -15.28
CA GLY A 209 -1.19 8.30 -15.00
C GLY A 209 -2.20 8.21 -13.88
N TYR A 210 -2.33 9.30 -13.13
CA TYR A 210 -3.29 9.44 -12.05
C TYR A 210 -3.91 10.85 -12.07
N ALA A 211 -5.18 10.90 -11.73
CA ALA A 211 -5.90 12.13 -11.45
C ALA A 211 -6.76 11.95 -10.20
N GLY A 212 -6.64 12.87 -9.27
CA GLY A 212 -7.51 13.02 -8.09
C GLY A 212 -8.11 14.41 -8.08
N ILE A 213 -9.43 14.48 -7.96
CA ILE A 213 -10.19 15.72 -7.93
C ILE A 213 -11.01 15.71 -6.65
N GLY A 214 -10.79 16.72 -5.81
CA GLY A 214 -11.43 16.82 -4.52
C GLY A 214 -11.50 18.24 -3.99
N LYS A 215 -11.94 18.34 -2.76
CA LYS A 215 -12.08 19.60 -2.04
C LYS A 215 -11.47 19.50 -0.65
N VAL A 216 -10.93 20.59 -0.17
CA VAL A 216 -10.48 20.71 1.21
C VAL A 216 -11.70 20.79 2.13
N THR A 217 -11.75 19.89 3.12
CA THR A 217 -12.80 19.85 4.14
C THR A 217 -12.91 21.19 4.85
N GLY A 218 -14.17 21.62 5.09
CA GLY A 218 -14.48 22.89 5.74
C GLY A 218 -14.43 24.11 4.82
N THR A 219 -13.39 24.29 4.00
CA THR A 219 -13.24 25.46 3.12
C THR A 219 -13.86 25.26 1.73
N GLY A 220 -13.93 24.01 1.23
CA GLY A 220 -14.36 23.71 -0.12
C GLY A 220 -13.40 24.16 -1.22
N ALA A 221 -12.19 24.59 -0.87
CA ALA A 221 -11.15 24.92 -1.84
C ALA A 221 -10.74 23.69 -2.66
N ASP A 222 -10.31 23.89 -3.89
CA ASP A 222 -9.83 22.80 -4.75
C ASP A 222 -8.68 22.03 -4.11
N ARG A 223 -8.73 20.69 -4.21
CA ARG A 223 -7.65 19.79 -3.84
C ARG A 223 -7.44 18.79 -4.99
N ASN A 224 -6.70 19.19 -5.99
CA ASN A 224 -6.49 18.37 -7.18
C ASN A 224 -5.05 17.86 -7.25
N ARG A 225 -4.88 16.64 -7.73
CA ARG A 225 -3.61 15.95 -7.91
C ARG A 225 -3.57 15.33 -9.30
N TYR A 226 -2.51 15.61 -10.05
CA TYR A 226 -2.28 14.99 -11.36
C TYR A 226 -0.86 14.45 -11.37
N LEU A 227 -0.71 13.23 -11.85
CA LEU A 227 0.58 12.57 -11.83
C LEU A 227 0.79 11.76 -13.10
N GLY A 228 2.03 11.80 -13.62
CA GLY A 228 2.53 10.95 -14.68
C GLY A 228 3.82 10.26 -14.26
N MET A 229 3.96 8.96 -14.54
CA MET A 229 5.13 8.15 -14.21
C MET A 229 5.55 7.29 -15.39
N LEU A 230 6.85 7.20 -15.60
CA LEU A 230 7.50 6.16 -16.39
C LEU A 230 8.23 5.22 -15.45
N SER A 231 8.01 3.90 -15.57
CA SER A 231 8.69 2.90 -14.76
C SER A 231 9.17 1.73 -15.59
N TYR A 232 10.30 1.15 -15.20
CA TYR A 232 10.86 -0.06 -15.78
C TYR A 232 11.20 -1.04 -14.66
N LYS A 233 10.53 -2.20 -14.65
CA LYS A 233 10.76 -3.22 -13.62
C LYS A 233 11.01 -4.57 -14.24
N THR A 234 12.08 -5.19 -13.77
CA THR A 234 12.46 -6.60 -14.00
C THR A 234 12.60 -7.27 -12.63
N VAL A 235 12.89 -8.57 -12.59
CA VAL A 235 13.25 -9.24 -11.32
C VAL A 235 14.56 -8.69 -10.70
N GLN A 236 15.39 -8.01 -11.48
CA GLN A 236 16.69 -7.50 -11.05
C GLN A 236 16.72 -5.98 -10.87
N TYR A 237 15.94 -5.23 -11.66
CA TYR A 237 15.97 -3.76 -11.67
C TYR A 237 14.60 -3.21 -11.44
N THR A 238 14.52 -2.13 -10.70
CA THR A 238 13.38 -1.21 -10.69
C THR A 238 13.93 0.19 -10.92
N LEU A 239 13.40 0.89 -11.90
CA LEU A 239 13.67 2.30 -12.17
C LEU A 239 12.33 3.00 -12.36
N ALA A 240 12.13 4.15 -11.74
CA ALA A 240 10.93 4.95 -11.94
C ALA A 240 11.25 6.43 -11.83
N GLY A 241 10.48 7.23 -12.57
CA GLY A 241 10.50 8.68 -12.49
C GLY A 241 9.09 9.23 -12.68
N GLU A 242 8.72 10.19 -11.85
CA GLU A 242 7.38 10.78 -11.82
C GLU A 242 7.41 12.30 -11.69
N PHE A 243 6.34 12.90 -12.18
CA PHE A 243 6.00 14.30 -11.97
C PHE A 243 4.59 14.39 -11.41
N VAL A 244 4.42 15.21 -10.37
CA VAL A 244 3.15 15.45 -9.71
C VAL A 244 2.85 16.93 -9.67
N SER A 245 1.66 17.31 -10.10
CA SER A 245 1.09 18.64 -9.87
C SER A 245 0.11 18.58 -8.71
N VAL A 246 0.28 19.49 -7.75
CA VAL A 246 -0.46 19.54 -6.49
C VAL A 246 -1.18 20.87 -6.40
N LYS A 247 -2.51 20.89 -6.47
CA LYS A 247 -3.31 22.11 -6.31
C LYS A 247 -4.07 22.10 -4.99
N ASN A 248 -3.87 23.13 -4.17
CA ASN A 248 -4.59 23.38 -2.93
C ASN A 248 -5.15 24.81 -2.96
N GLY A 249 -6.43 24.95 -3.30
CA GLY A 249 -7.04 26.26 -3.51
C GLY A 249 -6.37 27.04 -4.64
N ALA A 250 -5.82 28.19 -4.33
CA ALA A 250 -5.10 29.05 -5.28
C ALA A 250 -3.61 28.65 -5.44
N VAL A 251 -3.07 27.80 -4.56
CA VAL A 251 -1.65 27.41 -4.57
C VAL A 251 -1.46 26.17 -5.42
N THR A 252 -0.47 26.20 -6.29
CA THR A 252 0.00 25.05 -7.07
C THR A 252 1.42 24.72 -6.68
N GLY A 253 1.67 23.52 -6.23
CA GLY A 253 2.98 22.94 -5.97
C GLY A 253 3.31 21.83 -6.95
N SER A 254 4.53 21.32 -6.88
CA SER A 254 4.97 20.18 -7.69
C SER A 254 5.89 19.23 -6.92
N ILE A 255 5.90 17.97 -7.34
CA ILE A 255 6.87 16.97 -6.88
C ILE A 255 7.49 16.33 -8.12
N ILE A 256 8.82 16.20 -8.11
CA ILE A 256 9.55 15.35 -9.03
C ILE A 256 10.23 14.29 -8.19
N SER A 257 10.01 13.01 -8.50
CA SER A 257 10.69 11.91 -7.83
C SER A 257 11.28 10.96 -8.86
N ALA A 258 12.48 10.47 -8.57
CA ALA A 258 13.09 9.38 -9.32
C ALA A 258 13.77 8.41 -8.36
N PHE A 259 13.58 7.11 -8.60
CA PHE A 259 14.18 6.09 -7.76
C PHE A 259 14.61 4.86 -8.56
N GLY A 260 15.55 4.14 -7.96
CA GLY A 260 16.02 2.88 -8.48
C GLY A 260 16.34 1.87 -7.39
N VAL A 261 16.12 0.60 -7.72
CA VAL A 261 16.54 -0.56 -6.95
C VAL A 261 17.27 -1.50 -7.87
N TYR A 262 18.43 -1.97 -7.45
CA TYR A 262 19.22 -2.95 -8.19
C TYR A 262 19.56 -4.14 -7.28
N HIS A 263 19.03 -5.31 -7.60
CA HIS A 263 19.37 -6.57 -6.94
C HIS A 263 20.63 -7.16 -7.60
N LEU A 264 21.69 -7.34 -6.82
CA LEU A 264 22.90 -8.00 -7.32
C LEU A 264 22.56 -9.43 -7.74
N SER A 265 23.30 -9.92 -8.74
CA SER A 265 23.02 -11.25 -9.31
C SER A 265 23.06 -12.36 -8.27
N SER A 266 22.18 -13.34 -8.44
CA SER A 266 22.17 -14.56 -7.61
C SER A 266 23.56 -15.24 -7.58
N PRO A 267 24.02 -15.73 -6.42
CA PRO A 267 23.26 -15.94 -5.18
C PRO A 267 23.28 -14.74 -4.21
N SER A 268 23.64 -13.54 -4.66
CA SER A 268 23.67 -12.36 -3.80
C SER A 268 22.29 -12.05 -3.22
N LYS A 269 22.27 -11.76 -1.94
CA LYS A 269 21.08 -11.30 -1.20
C LYS A 269 21.08 -9.78 -1.00
N ILE A 270 21.96 -9.09 -1.75
CA ILE A 270 22.19 -7.65 -1.63
C ILE A 270 21.40 -6.92 -2.71
N ALA A 271 20.79 -5.81 -2.33
CA ALA A 271 20.28 -4.82 -3.27
C ALA A 271 20.76 -3.43 -2.87
N VAL A 272 20.97 -2.57 -3.86
CA VAL A 272 21.25 -1.15 -3.65
C VAL A 272 20.04 -0.34 -4.04
N ILE A 273 19.80 0.74 -3.30
CA ILE A 273 18.68 1.67 -3.52
C ILE A 273 19.19 3.09 -3.65
N ALA A 274 18.54 3.84 -4.49
CA ALA A 274 18.75 5.29 -4.59
C ALA A 274 17.42 5.97 -4.91
N ARG A 275 17.21 7.19 -4.38
CA ARG A 275 16.03 8.00 -4.65
C ARG A 275 16.38 9.47 -4.52
N VAL A 276 15.77 10.28 -5.36
CA VAL A 276 15.78 11.73 -5.26
C VAL A 276 14.35 12.25 -5.39
N ASP A 277 13.95 13.12 -4.45
CA ASP A 277 12.69 13.84 -4.47
C ASP A 277 12.96 15.34 -4.47
N VAL A 278 12.32 16.06 -5.36
CA VAL A 278 12.32 17.52 -5.39
C VAL A 278 10.88 17.97 -5.16
N PHE A 279 10.66 18.73 -4.12
CA PHE A 279 9.36 19.25 -3.74
C PHE A 279 9.35 20.77 -3.78
N ASP A 280 8.39 21.32 -4.49
CA ASP A 280 8.10 22.76 -4.57
C ASP A 280 6.67 22.98 -4.07
N PRO A 281 6.46 23.53 -2.88
CA PRO A 281 5.15 23.72 -2.31
C PRO A 281 4.33 24.79 -3.00
N ASN A 282 4.99 25.78 -3.64
CA ASN A 282 4.32 26.86 -4.37
C ASN A 282 5.18 27.35 -5.54
N THR A 283 4.86 26.86 -6.73
CA THR A 283 5.60 27.19 -7.97
C THR A 283 5.63 28.68 -8.32
N SER A 284 4.88 29.52 -7.60
CA SER A 284 4.90 30.99 -7.75
C SER A 284 5.83 31.68 -6.76
N VAL A 285 6.45 30.93 -5.83
CA VAL A 285 7.38 31.45 -4.82
C VAL A 285 8.76 30.85 -5.05
N ALA A 286 9.79 31.70 -5.09
CA ALA A 286 11.13 31.19 -5.26
C ALA A 286 11.75 30.76 -3.93
N ASN A 287 12.56 29.70 -3.96
CA ASN A 287 13.37 29.23 -2.82
C ASN A 287 12.55 28.69 -1.60
N ASP A 288 11.34 28.21 -1.80
CA ASP A 288 10.52 27.59 -0.75
C ASP A 288 10.48 26.06 -0.83
N GLY A 289 11.14 25.48 -1.81
CA GLY A 289 11.22 24.05 -2.03
C GLY A 289 12.29 23.33 -1.20
N ASN A 290 12.35 22.02 -1.39
CA ASN A 290 13.38 21.17 -0.80
C ASN A 290 13.73 20.00 -1.71
N THR A 291 14.91 19.42 -1.45
CA THR A 291 15.40 18.21 -2.12
C THR A 291 15.75 17.16 -1.08
N ARG A 292 15.27 15.94 -1.29
CA ARG A 292 15.64 14.77 -0.51
C ARG A 292 16.43 13.79 -1.38
N ILE A 293 17.49 13.23 -0.83
CA ILE A 293 18.32 12.23 -1.47
C ILE A 293 18.47 11.07 -0.50
N ILE A 294 18.19 9.87 -0.99
CA ILE A 294 18.31 8.61 -0.25
C ILE A 294 19.25 7.71 -1.04
N ALA A 295 20.19 7.06 -0.35
CA ALA A 295 21.05 6.03 -0.95
C ALA A 295 21.41 4.98 0.10
N GLY A 296 21.35 3.69 -0.26
CA GLY A 296 21.62 2.64 0.70
C GLY A 296 21.79 1.27 0.06
N ALA A 297 22.10 0.30 0.93
CA ALA A 297 22.20 -1.09 0.56
C ALA A 297 21.43 -1.97 1.55
N SER A 298 20.67 -2.92 1.03
CA SER A 298 19.92 -3.88 1.81
C SER A 298 20.51 -5.28 1.71
N TYR A 299 20.24 -6.09 2.71
CA TYR A 299 20.58 -7.51 2.76
C TYR A 299 19.35 -8.33 3.17
N GLN A 300 18.97 -9.31 2.33
CA GLN A 300 17.89 -10.25 2.64
C GLN A 300 18.45 -11.37 3.51
N LEU A 301 18.31 -11.24 4.84
CA LEU A 301 18.85 -12.21 5.80
C LEU A 301 18.10 -13.56 5.69
N SER A 302 16.78 -13.52 5.62
CA SER A 302 15.88 -14.65 5.41
C SER A 302 14.68 -14.21 4.57
N PRO A 303 13.79 -15.11 4.12
CA PRO A 303 12.56 -14.71 3.42
C PRO A 303 11.70 -13.69 4.20
N ASN A 304 11.82 -13.71 5.53
CA ASN A 304 11.01 -12.89 6.43
C ASN A 304 11.75 -11.68 7.01
N VAL A 305 13.09 -11.58 6.80
CA VAL A 305 13.90 -10.52 7.42
C VAL A 305 14.76 -9.84 6.38
N ARG A 306 14.57 -8.54 6.23
CA ARG A 306 15.41 -7.66 5.39
C ARG A 306 16.06 -6.60 6.27
N LEU A 307 17.34 -6.37 6.08
CA LEU A 307 18.12 -5.31 6.71
C LEU A 307 18.43 -4.24 5.67
N LEU A 308 18.53 -2.97 6.09
CA LEU A 308 18.89 -1.85 5.24
C LEU A 308 19.81 -0.90 6.02
N ALA A 309 20.87 -0.46 5.39
CA ALA A 309 21.69 0.65 5.85
C ALA A 309 21.62 1.74 4.77
N ASP A 310 21.23 2.95 5.15
CA ASP A 310 21.05 4.04 4.21
C ASP A 310 21.40 5.41 4.80
N LEU A 311 21.64 6.34 3.89
CA LEU A 311 21.78 7.76 4.15
C LEU A 311 20.57 8.46 3.55
N ASP A 312 20.00 9.37 4.32
CA ASP A 312 18.87 10.20 3.94
C ASP A 312 19.20 11.67 4.21
N ARG A 313 19.26 12.46 3.15
CA ARG A 313 19.58 13.86 3.22
C ARG A 313 18.41 14.71 2.74
N LEU A 314 17.91 15.58 3.60
CA LEU A 314 16.92 16.58 3.27
C LEU A 314 17.56 17.96 3.31
N LYS A 315 17.43 18.73 2.23
CA LYS A 315 17.90 20.11 2.14
C LYS A 315 16.79 21.02 1.61
N GLY A 316 16.38 21.99 2.42
CA GLY A 316 15.54 23.10 1.98
C GLY A 316 16.31 24.10 1.13
N GLN A 317 15.59 24.83 0.31
CA GLN A 317 16.08 26.04 -0.39
C GLN A 317 16.17 27.23 0.57
N GLY A 318 16.53 28.38 0.08
CA GLY A 318 16.58 29.62 0.90
C GLY A 318 17.63 29.63 2.02
N GLY A 319 18.70 28.82 1.93
CA GLY A 319 19.77 28.76 2.93
C GLY A 319 19.47 27.85 4.14
N ALA A 320 18.41 27.06 4.13
CA ALA A 320 18.10 26.13 5.20
C ALA A 320 19.24 25.11 5.45
N THR A 321 19.52 24.82 6.71
CA THR A 321 20.49 23.79 7.10
C THR A 321 20.02 22.41 6.62
N ALA A 322 20.92 21.64 6.03
CA ALA A 322 20.60 20.28 5.65
C ALA A 322 20.43 19.40 6.89
N ILE A 323 19.48 18.47 6.81
CA ILE A 323 19.29 17.37 7.76
C ILE A 323 19.88 16.13 7.11
N ASN A 324 20.90 15.54 7.72
CA ASN A 324 21.49 14.29 7.27
C ASN A 324 21.15 13.21 8.28
N GLN A 325 20.72 12.03 7.80
CA GLN A 325 20.41 10.91 8.65
C GLN A 325 21.17 9.67 8.17
N ALA A 326 21.75 8.94 9.11
CA ALA A 326 22.25 7.59 8.87
C ALA A 326 21.29 6.61 9.56
N LEU A 327 20.77 5.66 8.81
CA LEU A 327 19.74 4.74 9.26
C LEU A 327 20.23 3.29 9.13
N PHE A 328 19.98 2.50 10.18
CA PHE A 328 20.07 1.04 10.15
C PHE A 328 18.70 0.48 10.47
N GLN A 329 18.12 -0.18 9.50
CA GLN A 329 16.72 -0.55 9.53
C GLN A 329 16.55 -2.06 9.37
N ALA A 330 15.47 -2.59 9.95
CA ALA A 330 15.08 -3.97 9.77
C ALA A 330 13.57 -4.08 9.52
N GLN A 331 13.22 -4.94 8.58
CA GLN A 331 11.86 -5.37 8.28
C GLN A 331 11.69 -6.82 8.70
N PHE A 332 10.64 -7.07 9.49
CA PHE A 332 10.22 -8.43 9.86
C PHE A 332 8.82 -8.69 9.32
N VAL A 333 8.65 -9.80 8.58
CA VAL A 333 7.36 -10.25 8.04
C VAL A 333 6.97 -11.57 8.72
N PHE A 334 5.72 -11.72 9.15
CA PHE A 334 5.21 -12.94 9.79
C PHE A 334 3.81 -13.30 9.33
#